data_efa75b855b76b6217b1524f79cd6fceb
#
_entry.id   efa75b855b76b6217b1524f79cd6fceb
#
_cell.length_a   1.000
_cell.length_b   1.000
_cell.length_c   1.000
_cell.angle_alpha   90.00
_cell.angle_beta   90.00
_cell.angle_gamma   90.00
#
_symmetry.space_group_name_H-M   'P 1'
#
loop_
_entity.id
_entity.type
_entity.pdbx_description
1 polymer ?
#
loop_
_entity_poly.entity_id
_entity_poly.type
_entity_poly.pdbx_seq_one_letter_code
_entity_poly.pdbx_strand_id
1 'polypeptide(L)'
;MSEQISTQHPAVGIQFSVGLSALGHTPEQMKQALTTAQNSLSLRSGFIPEKQVWIGAYQQPLIESVPDFLHAVASRNLRFALTALSAIEAEIRDYTAQFAPKRLAIILGTSTSGIADNEKVLKPYFVNQHAVEVVHAKQEMGSLAKALQQYLGW
;
A
#
# COMPACT_ATOMS: atom_id res chain seq x y z
N MET A 1 -17.22 -49.66 5.18
CA MET A 1 -15.95 -49.14 4.60
C MET A 1 -16.23 -47.68 4.25
N SER A 2 -15.78 -46.77 5.09
CA SER A 2 -15.89 -45.35 4.84
C SER A 2 -14.63 -44.88 4.11
N GLU A 3 -14.76 -44.52 2.83
CA GLU A 3 -13.70 -43.86 2.08
C GLU A 3 -13.39 -42.52 2.73
N GLN A 4 -12.23 -42.37 3.31
CA GLN A 4 -11.66 -41.06 3.68
C GLN A 4 -11.27 -40.35 2.38
N ILE A 5 -12.06 -39.42 1.94
CA ILE A 5 -11.67 -38.46 0.88
C ILE A 5 -10.56 -37.61 1.46
N SER A 6 -9.32 -37.91 1.15
CA SER A 6 -8.17 -37.08 1.43
C SER A 6 -8.26 -35.82 0.54
N THR A 7 -8.79 -34.74 1.05
CA THR A 7 -8.72 -33.43 0.41
C THR A 7 -7.30 -32.88 0.58
N GLN A 8 -6.37 -33.32 -0.26
CA GLN A 8 -5.09 -32.62 -0.40
C GLN A 8 -5.36 -31.28 -1.08
N HIS A 9 -5.41 -30.21 -0.30
CA HIS A 9 -5.39 -28.88 -0.85
C HIS A 9 -4.00 -28.62 -1.47
N PRO A 10 -3.94 -28.09 -2.71
CA PRO A 10 -2.66 -27.77 -3.31
C PRO A 10 -1.92 -26.76 -2.42
N ALA A 11 -0.64 -27.00 -2.20
CA ALA A 11 0.19 -26.06 -1.45
C ALA A 11 0.29 -24.73 -2.20
N VAL A 12 0.11 -23.63 -1.47
CA VAL A 12 0.31 -22.26 -1.99
C VAL A 12 1.68 -21.79 -1.49
N GLY A 13 2.55 -21.44 -2.42
CA GLY A 13 3.87 -20.86 -2.09
C GLY A 13 3.85 -19.34 -2.11
N ILE A 14 4.57 -18.72 -1.18
CA ILE A 14 4.89 -17.29 -1.23
C ILE A 14 6.29 -17.17 -1.83
N GLN A 15 6.40 -16.56 -3.02
CA GLN A 15 7.67 -16.42 -3.72
C GLN A 15 8.44 -15.19 -3.22
N PHE A 16 7.75 -14.08 -3.03
CA PHE A 16 8.35 -12.81 -2.62
C PHE A 16 7.52 -12.18 -1.51
N SER A 17 8.19 -11.46 -0.63
CA SER A 17 7.51 -10.65 0.38
C SER A 17 8.28 -9.35 0.62
N VAL A 18 7.56 -8.28 0.84
CA VAL A 18 8.12 -6.96 1.18
C VAL A 18 7.24 -6.29 2.23
N GLY A 19 7.84 -5.49 3.08
CA GLY A 19 7.10 -4.73 4.08
C GLY A 19 7.71 -3.35 4.28
N LEU A 20 6.84 -2.36 4.46
CA LEU A 20 7.21 -1.01 4.86
C LEU A 20 6.56 -0.69 6.19
N SER A 21 7.34 -0.34 7.18
CA SER A 21 6.82 -0.05 8.52
C SER A 21 7.70 0.96 9.26
N ALA A 22 7.25 1.38 10.43
CA ALA A 22 8.08 2.19 11.33
C ALA A 22 9.32 1.44 11.85
N LEU A 23 9.33 0.09 11.77
CA LEU A 23 10.45 -0.75 12.18
C LEU A 23 11.54 -0.86 11.11
N GLY A 24 11.22 -0.51 9.87
CA GLY A 24 12.14 -0.61 8.74
C GLY A 24 11.44 -0.93 7.43
N HIS A 25 12.23 -1.09 6.38
CA HIS A 25 11.78 -1.39 5.02
C HIS A 25 12.40 -2.67 4.46
N THR A 26 13.27 -3.35 5.23
CA THR A 26 13.76 -4.69 4.90
C THR A 26 13.43 -5.68 6.02
N PRO A 27 13.32 -6.98 5.71
CA PRO A 27 13.10 -8.02 6.71
C PRO A 27 14.16 -8.00 7.82
N GLU A 28 15.43 -7.73 7.47
CA GLU A 28 16.54 -7.67 8.39
C GLU A 28 16.41 -6.51 9.39
N GLN A 29 16.06 -5.33 8.89
CA GLN A 29 15.79 -4.16 9.73
C GLN A 29 14.63 -4.40 10.69
N MET A 30 13.53 -4.96 10.20
CA MET A 30 12.36 -5.28 11.02
C MET A 30 12.71 -6.31 12.09
N LYS A 31 13.45 -7.37 11.70
CA LYS A 31 13.92 -8.38 12.63
C LYS A 31 14.83 -7.78 13.70
N GLN A 32 15.78 -6.95 13.29
CA GLN A 32 16.70 -6.27 14.22
C GLN A 32 15.91 -5.37 15.19
N ALA A 33 15.00 -4.53 14.69
CA ALA A 33 14.20 -3.65 15.53
C ALA A 33 13.36 -4.43 16.57
N LEU A 34 12.78 -5.56 16.17
CA LEU A 34 12.01 -6.43 17.05
C LEU A 34 12.90 -7.12 18.10
N THR A 35 14.08 -7.62 17.70
CA THR A 35 14.99 -8.34 18.61
C THR A 35 15.68 -7.42 19.61
N THR A 36 15.92 -6.16 19.23
CA THR A 36 16.53 -5.14 20.11
C THR A 36 15.50 -4.33 20.89
N ALA A 37 14.21 -4.67 20.78
CA ALA A 37 13.10 -3.93 21.38
C ALA A 37 13.16 -2.41 21.07
N GLN A 38 13.61 -2.05 19.88
CA GLN A 38 13.72 -0.66 19.44
C GLN A 38 12.33 -0.02 19.42
N ASN A 39 12.18 1.10 20.12
CA ASN A 39 10.97 1.89 20.04
C ASN A 39 10.92 2.67 18.72
N SER A 40 10.04 2.26 17.83
CA SER A 40 9.82 2.91 16.52
C SER A 40 8.60 3.85 16.53
N LEU A 41 8.04 4.12 17.69
CA LEU A 41 6.96 5.08 17.85
C LEU A 41 7.53 6.48 18.06
N SER A 42 6.83 7.47 17.53
CA SER A 42 7.12 8.90 17.77
C SER A 42 5.87 9.63 18.23
N LEU A 43 6.06 10.56 19.16
CA LEU A 43 4.97 11.39 19.66
C LEU A 43 4.65 12.47 18.63
N ARG A 44 3.41 12.55 18.20
CA ARG A 44 2.94 13.44 17.13
C ARG A 44 1.69 14.19 17.55
N SER A 45 1.62 15.49 17.17
CA SER A 45 0.45 16.35 17.31
C SER A 45 -0.34 16.40 15.98
N GLY A 46 -1.57 16.90 16.02
CA GLY A 46 -2.37 17.19 14.83
C GLY A 46 -3.32 16.08 14.38
N PHE A 47 -3.32 14.93 15.06
CA PHE A 47 -4.28 13.84 14.79
C PHE A 47 -5.56 13.98 15.64
N ILE A 48 -5.39 14.43 16.87
CA ILE A 48 -6.49 14.73 17.80
C ILE A 48 -6.24 16.15 18.26
N PRO A 49 -7.27 17.05 18.27
CA PRO A 49 -7.12 18.41 18.77
C PRO A 49 -6.53 18.41 20.17
N GLU A 50 -5.55 19.26 20.40
CA GLU A 50 -4.88 19.49 21.71
C GLU A 50 -4.21 18.27 22.34
N LYS A 51 -4.09 17.14 21.61
CA LYS A 51 -3.45 15.93 22.11
C LYS A 51 -2.26 15.52 21.25
N GLN A 52 -1.29 14.91 21.91
CA GLN A 52 -0.21 14.16 21.25
C GLN A 52 -0.51 12.67 21.33
N VAL A 53 -0.20 11.96 20.26
CA VAL A 53 -0.41 10.51 20.17
C VAL A 53 0.86 9.82 19.69
N TRP A 54 1.11 8.63 20.18
CA TRP A 54 2.20 7.78 19.72
C TRP A 54 1.84 7.14 18.39
N ILE A 55 2.70 7.33 17.38
CA ILE A 55 2.47 6.83 16.04
C ILE A 55 3.71 6.12 15.52
N GLY A 56 3.52 4.93 14.94
CA GLY A 56 4.51 4.25 14.12
C GLY A 56 4.52 4.81 12.71
N ALA A 57 5.27 5.88 12.48
CA ALA A 57 5.37 6.49 11.16
C ALA A 57 6.50 5.87 10.35
N TYR A 58 6.25 5.55 9.09
CA TYR A 58 7.30 5.22 8.14
C TYR A 58 8.17 6.46 7.90
N GLN A 59 9.48 6.32 8.13
CA GLN A 59 10.42 7.44 8.18
C GLN A 59 11.15 7.70 6.86
N GLN A 60 11.16 6.72 5.95
CA GLN A 60 11.86 6.86 4.68
C GLN A 60 10.99 7.59 3.65
N PRO A 61 11.60 8.25 2.65
CA PRO A 61 10.85 8.86 1.57
C PRO A 61 10.08 7.80 0.79
N LEU A 62 8.86 8.16 0.40
CA LEU A 62 8.11 7.40 -0.60
C LEU A 62 8.54 7.83 -1.99
N ILE A 63 8.31 6.97 -2.98
CA ILE A 63 8.52 7.33 -4.38
C ILE A 63 7.83 8.67 -4.70
N GLU A 64 8.59 9.63 -5.22
CA GLU A 64 8.10 10.98 -5.49
C GLU A 64 7.37 11.05 -6.84
N SER A 65 7.96 10.44 -7.85
CA SER A 65 7.40 10.43 -9.20
C SER A 65 6.49 9.23 -9.39
N VAL A 66 5.22 9.51 -9.67
CA VAL A 66 4.24 8.52 -10.12
C VAL A 66 4.16 8.63 -11.64
N PRO A 67 4.17 7.53 -12.39
CA PRO A 67 4.02 7.56 -13.85
C PRO A 67 2.82 8.40 -14.29
N ASP A 68 2.94 9.15 -15.40
CA ASP A 68 1.94 10.08 -15.88
C ASP A 68 0.55 9.46 -16.04
N PHE A 69 0.50 8.22 -16.54
CA PHE A 69 -0.76 7.50 -16.72
C PHE A 69 -1.47 7.12 -15.42
N LEU A 70 -0.81 7.28 -14.27
CA LEU A 70 -1.37 7.05 -12.92
C LEU A 70 -1.66 8.35 -12.16
N HIS A 71 -1.36 9.53 -12.73
CA HIS A 71 -1.52 10.80 -12.02
C HIS A 71 -2.95 11.03 -11.52
N ALA A 72 -3.97 10.62 -12.29
CA ALA A 72 -5.37 10.78 -11.90
C ALA A 72 -5.73 10.06 -10.58
N VAL A 73 -5.03 8.97 -10.27
CA VAL A 73 -5.23 8.16 -9.05
C VAL A 73 -4.06 8.28 -8.07
N ALA A 74 -3.12 9.20 -8.35
CA ALA A 74 -1.97 9.42 -7.48
C ALA A 74 -2.42 9.81 -6.08
N SER A 75 -2.04 8.99 -5.10
CA SER A 75 -2.36 9.15 -3.70
C SER A 75 -1.19 8.69 -2.83
N ARG A 76 -1.22 9.05 -1.55
CA ARG A 76 -0.23 8.52 -0.60
C ARG A 76 -0.22 7.00 -0.57
N ASN A 77 -1.38 6.36 -0.65
CA ASN A 77 -1.50 4.89 -0.66
C ASN A 77 -0.84 4.28 -1.91
N LEU A 78 -1.04 4.89 -3.10
CA LEU A 78 -0.37 4.43 -4.32
C LEU A 78 1.15 4.57 -4.20
N ARG A 79 1.65 5.68 -3.64
CA ARG A 79 3.09 5.86 -3.43
C ARG A 79 3.66 4.84 -2.46
N PHE A 80 2.95 4.49 -1.39
CA PHE A 80 3.34 3.39 -0.50
C PHE A 80 3.42 2.05 -1.24
N ALA A 81 2.40 1.72 -2.01
CA ALA A 81 2.36 0.47 -2.76
C ALA A 81 3.49 0.39 -3.80
N LEU A 82 3.74 1.47 -4.55
CA LEU A 82 4.84 1.54 -5.52
C LEU A 82 6.20 1.48 -4.84
N THR A 83 6.37 2.13 -3.67
CA THR A 83 7.62 2.06 -2.90
C THR A 83 7.87 0.63 -2.40
N ALA A 84 6.85 -0.06 -1.92
CA ALA A 84 6.98 -1.46 -1.53
C ALA A 84 7.30 -2.34 -2.75
N LEU A 85 6.56 -2.16 -3.84
CA LEU A 85 6.72 -2.92 -5.07
C LEU A 85 8.11 -2.75 -5.68
N SER A 86 8.68 -1.53 -5.67
CA SER A 86 9.99 -1.25 -6.25
C SER A 86 11.12 -2.10 -5.66
N ALA A 87 10.97 -2.56 -4.42
CA ALA A 87 11.96 -3.41 -3.75
C ALA A 87 12.01 -4.85 -4.30
N ILE A 88 10.95 -5.31 -4.96
CA ILE A 88 10.81 -6.68 -5.50
C ILE A 88 10.28 -6.68 -6.94
N GLU A 89 10.29 -5.54 -7.61
CA GLU A 89 9.68 -5.39 -8.94
C GLU A 89 10.38 -6.25 -10.00
N ALA A 90 11.71 -6.27 -9.99
CA ALA A 90 12.48 -7.04 -10.96
C ALA A 90 12.16 -8.53 -10.86
N GLU A 91 12.14 -9.06 -9.64
CA GLU A 91 11.84 -10.46 -9.37
C GLU A 91 10.38 -10.81 -9.73
N ILE A 92 9.43 -9.92 -9.45
CA ILE A 92 8.03 -10.11 -9.84
C ILE A 92 7.91 -10.16 -11.35
N ARG A 93 8.52 -9.22 -12.07
CA ARG A 93 8.44 -9.16 -13.53
C ARG A 93 9.06 -10.40 -14.17
N ASP A 94 10.23 -10.81 -13.70
CA ASP A 94 10.89 -12.01 -14.19
C ASP A 94 10.03 -13.26 -13.94
N TYR A 95 9.56 -13.44 -12.70
CA TYR A 95 8.73 -14.59 -12.37
C TYR A 95 7.41 -14.63 -13.14
N THR A 96 6.76 -13.49 -13.34
CA THR A 96 5.45 -13.42 -13.98
C THR A 96 5.50 -13.43 -15.50
N ALA A 97 6.66 -13.20 -16.12
CA ALA A 97 6.84 -13.23 -17.56
C ALA A 97 6.44 -14.57 -18.22
N GLN A 98 6.48 -15.65 -17.47
CA GLN A 98 6.05 -16.98 -17.94
C GLN A 98 4.52 -17.17 -18.00
N PHE A 99 3.74 -16.24 -17.42
CA PHE A 99 2.28 -16.36 -17.34
C PHE A 99 1.60 -15.38 -18.28
N ALA A 100 0.51 -15.83 -18.90
CA ALA A 100 -0.34 -14.90 -19.64
C ALA A 100 -1.02 -13.92 -18.66
N PRO A 101 -1.20 -12.61 -19.01
CA PRO A 101 -1.79 -11.61 -18.12
C PRO A 101 -3.12 -12.03 -17.49
N LYS A 102 -3.98 -12.73 -18.23
CA LYS A 102 -5.27 -13.25 -17.73
C LYS A 102 -5.16 -14.28 -16.60
N ARG A 103 -3.96 -14.77 -16.31
CA ARG A 103 -3.67 -15.69 -15.20
C ARG A 103 -3.11 -14.99 -13.98
N LEU A 104 -2.86 -13.70 -14.07
CA LEU A 104 -2.34 -12.87 -13.00
C LEU A 104 -3.49 -12.09 -12.36
N ALA A 105 -3.46 -11.97 -11.06
CA ALA A 105 -4.45 -11.21 -10.31
C ALA A 105 -3.79 -10.39 -9.21
N ILE A 106 -4.30 -9.20 -8.97
CA ILE A 106 -3.91 -8.38 -7.83
C ILE A 106 -5.07 -8.39 -6.83
N ILE A 107 -4.80 -8.88 -5.63
CA ILE A 107 -5.72 -8.83 -4.50
C ILE A 107 -5.13 -7.87 -3.49
N LEU A 108 -5.88 -6.83 -3.15
CA LEU A 108 -5.41 -5.77 -2.28
C LEU A 108 -6.40 -5.51 -1.16
N GLY A 109 -5.92 -5.62 0.08
CA GLY A 109 -6.66 -5.21 1.27
C GLY A 109 -6.25 -3.80 1.68
N THR A 110 -7.21 -2.91 1.84
CA THR A 110 -7.01 -1.57 2.36
C THR A 110 -8.21 -1.14 3.20
N SER A 111 -7.96 -0.45 4.29
CA SER A 111 -9.03 0.14 5.11
C SER A 111 -9.49 1.50 4.55
N THR A 112 -8.59 2.18 3.84
CA THR A 112 -8.86 3.50 3.24
C THR A 112 -8.17 3.55 1.89
N SER A 113 -8.84 4.07 0.88
CA SER A 113 -8.23 4.40 -0.40
C SER A 113 -7.50 5.75 -0.30
N GLY A 114 -7.56 6.61 -1.30
CA GLY A 114 -6.96 7.95 -1.28
C GLY A 114 -7.75 9.01 -0.49
N ILE A 115 -8.52 8.60 0.54
CA ILE A 115 -9.40 9.50 1.32
C ILE A 115 -8.62 10.67 1.91
N ALA A 116 -7.43 10.44 2.48
CA ALA A 116 -6.63 11.49 3.09
C ALA A 116 -6.21 12.62 2.12
N ASP A 117 -6.11 12.33 0.84
CA ASP A 117 -5.82 13.35 -0.18
C ASP A 117 -7.06 14.20 -0.48
N ASN A 118 -8.25 13.60 -0.48
CA ASN A 118 -9.51 14.32 -0.65
C ASN A 118 -9.90 15.11 0.62
N GLU A 119 -9.58 14.63 1.81
CA GLU A 119 -9.78 15.40 3.07
C GLU A 119 -9.07 16.75 3.02
N LYS A 120 -7.86 16.82 2.48
CA LYS A 120 -7.12 18.08 2.32
C LYS A 120 -7.84 19.05 1.40
N VAL A 121 -8.51 18.55 0.35
CA VAL A 121 -9.28 19.33 -0.60
C VAL A 121 -10.61 19.78 0.03
N LEU A 122 -11.26 18.87 0.78
CA LEU A 122 -12.56 19.16 1.42
C LEU A 122 -12.46 20.13 2.59
N LYS A 123 -11.34 20.17 3.31
CA LYS A 123 -11.17 21.06 4.47
C LYS A 123 -11.43 22.55 4.13
N PRO A 124 -10.89 23.14 3.05
CA PRO A 124 -11.23 24.51 2.64
C PRO A 124 -12.72 24.71 2.32
N TYR A 125 -13.39 23.70 1.76
CA TYR A 125 -14.83 23.76 1.51
C TYR A 125 -15.62 23.94 2.81
N PHE A 126 -15.33 23.13 3.83
CA PHE A 126 -16.04 23.23 5.11
C PHE A 126 -15.73 24.51 5.89
N VAL A 127 -14.52 25.07 5.71
CA VAL A 127 -14.11 26.30 6.40
C VAL A 127 -14.58 27.55 5.67
N ASN A 128 -14.45 27.59 4.34
CA ASN A 128 -14.64 28.80 3.53
C ASN A 128 -15.81 28.69 2.54
N GLN A 129 -16.49 27.55 2.48
CA GLN A 129 -17.58 27.26 1.53
C GLN A 129 -17.19 27.41 0.04
N HIS A 130 -15.89 27.34 -0.27
CA HIS A 130 -15.43 27.38 -1.64
C HIS A 130 -15.72 26.05 -2.33
N ALA A 131 -16.20 26.11 -3.57
CA ALA A 131 -16.39 24.91 -4.37
C ALA A 131 -15.04 24.19 -4.56
N VAL A 132 -15.04 22.88 -4.36
CA VAL A 132 -13.85 22.02 -4.52
C VAL A 132 -14.20 20.84 -5.41
N GLU A 133 -13.25 20.41 -6.20
CA GLU A 133 -13.36 19.21 -7.02
C GLU A 133 -12.80 18.02 -6.26
N VAL A 134 -13.65 17.05 -5.99
CA VAL A 134 -13.28 15.78 -5.36
C VAL A 134 -12.97 14.76 -6.45
N VAL A 135 -11.77 14.19 -6.42
CA VAL A 135 -11.37 13.16 -7.36
C VAL A 135 -11.91 11.81 -6.89
N HIS A 136 -13.08 11.43 -7.39
CA HIS A 136 -13.75 10.17 -7.02
C HIS A 136 -12.88 8.94 -7.25
N ALA A 137 -12.11 8.91 -8.35
CA ALA A 137 -11.20 7.80 -8.65
C ALA A 137 -10.19 7.50 -7.54
N LYS A 138 -9.82 8.48 -6.71
CA LYS A 138 -8.93 8.27 -5.55
C LYS A 138 -9.63 7.59 -4.37
N GLN A 139 -10.96 7.60 -4.33
CA GLN A 139 -11.75 7.02 -3.24
C GLN A 139 -12.25 5.62 -3.53
N GLU A 140 -12.28 5.22 -4.80
CA GLU A 140 -12.71 3.88 -5.18
C GLU A 140 -11.78 2.82 -4.60
N MET A 141 -12.32 1.83 -3.90
CA MET A 141 -11.56 0.76 -3.26
C MET A 141 -10.73 -0.05 -4.28
N GLY A 142 -11.23 -0.20 -5.51
CA GLY A 142 -10.53 -0.91 -6.58
C GLY A 142 -9.44 -0.10 -7.30
N SER A 143 -9.38 1.21 -7.13
CA SER A 143 -8.46 2.06 -7.90
C SER A 143 -7.00 1.72 -7.70
N LEU A 144 -6.61 1.40 -6.47
CA LEU A 144 -5.22 1.05 -6.17
C LEU A 144 -4.81 -0.28 -6.85
N ALA A 145 -5.68 -1.29 -6.83
CA ALA A 145 -5.40 -2.55 -7.52
C ALA A 145 -5.31 -2.37 -9.04
N LYS A 146 -6.22 -1.58 -9.63
CA LYS A 146 -6.17 -1.22 -11.06
C LYS A 146 -4.90 -0.46 -11.42
N ALA A 147 -4.47 0.49 -10.57
CA ALA A 147 -3.24 1.24 -10.79
C ALA A 147 -2.00 0.33 -10.78
N LEU A 148 -1.92 -0.60 -9.85
CA LEU A 148 -0.82 -1.58 -9.79
C LEU A 148 -0.86 -2.54 -10.98
N GLN A 149 -2.05 -2.96 -11.43
CA GLN A 149 -2.22 -3.76 -12.62
C GLN A 149 -1.67 -3.04 -13.86
N GLN A 150 -2.04 -1.77 -14.04
CA GLN A 150 -1.53 -0.95 -15.14
C GLN A 150 -0.01 -0.75 -15.05
N TYR A 151 0.50 -0.51 -13.85
CA TYR A 151 1.93 -0.34 -13.61
C TYR A 151 2.74 -1.59 -13.99
N LEU A 152 2.24 -2.76 -13.64
CA LEU A 152 2.90 -4.04 -13.95
C LEU A 152 2.66 -4.51 -15.39
N GLY A 153 1.67 -3.94 -16.09
CA GLY A 153 1.33 -4.33 -17.46
C GLY A 153 0.55 -5.65 -17.55
N TRP A 154 -0.26 -5.97 -16.54
CA TRP A 154 -1.05 -7.21 -16.42
C TRP A 154 -2.49 -7.04 -16.89
#